data_2afc1e29cb5a26bb9d2798db294b7182
#
_entry.id   2afc1e29cb5a26bb9d2798db294b7182
#
_cell.length_a   1.000
_cell.length_b   1.000
_cell.length_c   1.000
_cell.angle_alpha   90.00
_cell.angle_beta   90.00
_cell.angle_gamma   90.00
#
_symmetry.space_group_name_H-M   'P 1'
#
loop_
_entity.id
_entity.type
_entity.pdbx_description
1 polymer ?
#
loop_
_entity_poly.entity_id
_entity_poly.type
_entity_poly.pdbx_seq_one_letter_code
_entity_poly.pdbx_strand_id
1 'polypeptide(L)'
;MRKIDLIIIHCSATRADSDFSAQDVDTAHRYRGFSSWGYHYYIRKSGQVELMRSEDVPGAHARGYNANSLGVCYEGGLDVNGRPADTRTLRQKEAMHRL
;
A
#
# COMPACT_ATOMS: atom_id res chain seq x y z
N MET A 1 -4.35 21.77 4.95
CA MET A 1 -3.54 20.75 4.23
C MET A 1 -2.30 20.45 5.04
N ARG A 2 -2.01 19.19 5.27
CA ARG A 2 -0.81 18.80 6.02
C ARG A 2 0.42 18.82 5.12
N LYS A 3 1.59 19.02 5.72
CA LYS A 3 2.86 19.01 4.99
C LYS A 3 3.31 17.57 4.77
N ILE A 4 3.57 17.22 3.52
CA ILE A 4 4.04 15.88 3.14
C ILE A 4 5.47 15.99 2.64
N ASP A 5 6.39 15.36 3.35
CA ASP A 5 7.82 15.35 3.02
C ASP A 5 8.28 14.03 2.43
N LEU A 6 7.54 12.95 2.67
CA LEU A 6 7.95 11.58 2.36
C LEU A 6 6.83 10.81 1.66
N ILE A 7 7.22 9.92 0.77
CA ILE A 7 6.34 8.85 0.28
C ILE A 7 6.99 7.54 0.73
N ILE A 8 6.26 6.77 1.53
CA ILE A 8 6.76 5.50 2.06
C ILE A 8 6.02 4.37 1.36
N ILE A 9 6.79 3.49 0.72
CA ILE A 9 6.24 2.39 -0.08
C ILE A 9 6.29 1.12 0.74
N HIS A 10 5.11 0.48 0.85
CA HIS A 10 4.93 -0.81 1.52
C HIS A 10 4.43 -1.84 0.51
N CYS A 11 4.49 -3.11 0.88
CA CYS A 11 3.84 -4.17 0.13
C CYS A 11 2.75 -4.83 0.98
N SER A 12 1.79 -5.48 0.31
CA SER A 12 0.74 -6.22 1.01
C SER A 12 1.27 -7.51 1.65
N ALA A 13 2.49 -7.93 1.31
CA ALA A 13 3.08 -9.19 1.72
C ALA A 13 2.20 -10.36 1.31
N THR A 14 1.77 -10.37 0.06
CA THR A 14 0.97 -11.43 -0.55
C THR A 14 1.73 -12.06 -1.70
N ARG A 15 1.37 -13.30 -2.04
CA ARG A 15 2.07 -14.05 -3.10
C ARG A 15 1.81 -13.43 -4.46
N ALA A 16 2.83 -13.46 -5.32
CA ALA A 16 2.75 -12.89 -6.66
C ALA A 16 1.65 -13.52 -7.52
N ASP A 17 1.26 -14.77 -7.21
CA ASP A 17 0.22 -15.49 -7.94
C ASP A 17 -1.18 -15.38 -7.30
N SER A 18 -1.35 -14.55 -6.26
CA SER A 18 -2.66 -14.34 -5.62
C SER A 18 -3.26 -13.00 -6.04
N ASP A 19 -4.58 -12.88 -5.85
CA ASP A 19 -5.28 -11.60 -5.96
C ASP A 19 -5.57 -11.09 -4.56
N PHE A 20 -5.21 -9.84 -4.30
CA PHE A 20 -5.44 -9.19 -3.00
C PHE A 20 -5.96 -7.79 -3.23
N SER A 21 -7.27 -7.61 -3.11
CA SER A 21 -7.95 -6.35 -3.40
C SER A 21 -7.74 -5.30 -2.30
N ALA A 22 -8.13 -4.06 -2.58
CA ALA A 22 -8.16 -3.01 -1.56
C ALA A 22 -9.07 -3.39 -0.40
N GLN A 23 -10.19 -4.08 -0.68
CA GLN A 23 -11.09 -4.57 0.36
C GLN A 23 -10.39 -5.61 1.25
N ASP A 24 -9.54 -6.46 0.67
CA ASP A 24 -8.76 -7.43 1.45
C ASP A 24 -7.76 -6.72 2.36
N VAL A 25 -7.14 -5.62 1.89
CA VAL A 25 -6.25 -4.80 2.71
C VAL A 25 -7.01 -4.19 3.88
N ASP A 26 -8.19 -3.65 3.64
CA ASP A 26 -9.05 -3.08 4.69
C ASP A 26 -9.39 -4.14 5.73
N THR A 27 -9.83 -5.31 5.28
CA THR A 27 -10.18 -6.42 6.17
C THR A 27 -9.00 -6.82 7.06
N ALA A 28 -7.80 -6.92 6.47
CA ALA A 28 -6.59 -7.28 7.22
C ALA A 28 -6.24 -6.20 8.26
N HIS A 29 -6.38 -4.92 7.93
CA HIS A 29 -6.13 -3.83 8.88
C HIS A 29 -7.15 -3.82 10.02
N ARG A 30 -8.43 -4.02 9.72
CA ARG A 30 -9.48 -4.09 10.76
C ARG A 30 -9.26 -5.27 11.69
N TYR A 31 -8.81 -6.39 11.16
CA TYR A 31 -8.49 -7.57 11.95
C TYR A 31 -7.37 -7.30 12.96
N ARG A 32 -6.43 -6.42 12.62
CA ARG A 32 -5.34 -6.01 13.52
C ARG A 32 -5.74 -4.90 14.49
N GLY A 33 -7.01 -4.47 14.50
CA GLY A 33 -7.51 -3.46 15.42
C GLY A 33 -7.51 -2.03 14.87
N PHE A 34 -7.19 -1.83 13.61
CA PHE A 34 -7.31 -0.52 12.97
C PHE A 34 -8.77 -0.24 12.60
N SER A 35 -9.19 1.03 12.71
CA SER A 35 -10.55 1.41 12.38
C SER A 35 -10.80 1.51 10.89
N SER A 36 -9.72 1.66 10.08
CA SER A 36 -9.77 1.73 8.64
C SER A 36 -8.40 1.37 8.06
N TRP A 37 -8.30 1.34 6.74
CA TRP A 37 -7.02 1.10 6.09
C TRP A 37 -6.01 2.22 6.41
N GLY A 38 -4.75 1.82 6.60
CA GLY A 38 -3.69 2.74 7.03
C GLY A 38 -2.92 3.41 5.91
N TYR A 39 -3.07 2.94 4.66
CA TYR A 39 -2.39 3.50 3.49
C TYR A 39 -3.27 4.51 2.79
N HIS A 40 -2.65 5.46 2.06
CA HIS A 40 -3.37 6.42 1.23
C HIS A 40 -3.72 5.83 -0.13
N TYR A 41 -2.80 5.05 -0.71
CA TYR A 41 -2.97 4.45 -2.04
C TYR A 41 -2.62 2.97 -2.01
N TYR A 42 -3.33 2.20 -2.82
CA TYR A 42 -3.03 0.79 -3.05
C TYR A 42 -2.88 0.56 -4.55
N ILE A 43 -1.77 -0.04 -4.96
CA ILE A 43 -1.45 -0.26 -6.37
C ILE A 43 -1.56 -1.75 -6.67
N ARG A 44 -2.56 -2.13 -7.49
CA ARG A 44 -2.76 -3.51 -7.92
C ARG A 44 -1.67 -3.94 -8.90
N LYS A 45 -1.51 -5.25 -9.10
CA LYS A 45 -0.53 -5.80 -10.04
C LYS A 45 -0.74 -5.28 -11.46
N SER A 46 -1.97 -4.93 -11.83
CA SER A 46 -2.31 -4.33 -13.11
C SER A 46 -1.82 -2.88 -13.27
N GLY A 47 -1.37 -2.26 -12.20
CA GLY A 47 -1.03 -0.84 -12.15
C GLY A 47 -2.19 0.05 -11.76
N GLN A 48 -3.38 -0.51 -11.52
CA GLN A 48 -4.53 0.27 -11.07
C GLN A 48 -4.23 0.85 -9.68
N VAL A 49 -4.40 2.17 -9.54
CA VAL A 49 -4.19 2.88 -8.28
C VAL A 49 -5.54 3.15 -7.64
N GLU A 50 -5.70 2.73 -6.40
CA GLU A 50 -6.93 2.95 -5.64
C GLU A 50 -6.64 3.88 -4.46
N LEU A 51 -7.42 4.95 -4.34
CA LEU A 51 -7.34 5.86 -3.20
C LEU A 51 -8.07 5.22 -2.03
N MET A 52 -7.36 5.02 -0.93
CA MET A 52 -7.88 4.36 0.27
C MET A 52 -8.13 5.33 1.42
N ARG A 53 -7.38 6.42 1.48
CA ARG A 53 -7.49 7.44 2.51
C ARG A 53 -7.11 8.79 1.90
N SER A 54 -7.81 9.85 2.26
CA SER A 54 -7.49 11.20 1.77
C SER A 54 -6.06 11.58 2.15
N GLU A 55 -5.35 12.24 1.24
CA GLU A 55 -3.99 12.71 1.50
C GLU A 55 -3.92 13.74 2.63
N ASP A 56 -5.03 14.41 2.94
CA ASP A 56 -5.09 15.38 4.01
C ASP A 56 -5.16 14.74 5.40
N VAL A 57 -5.39 13.44 5.46
CA VAL A 57 -5.50 12.68 6.71
C VAL A 57 -4.22 11.87 6.91
N PRO A 58 -3.54 11.98 8.08
CA PRO A 58 -2.40 11.12 8.35
C PRO A 58 -2.77 9.65 8.26
N GLY A 59 -1.86 8.83 7.73
CA GLY A 59 -2.07 7.40 7.63
C GLY A 59 -1.81 6.67 8.94
N ALA A 60 -1.89 5.36 8.90
CA ALA A 60 -1.52 4.47 9.99
C ALA A 60 -0.67 3.34 9.38
N HIS A 61 0.52 3.68 8.87
CA HIS A 61 1.34 2.74 8.11
C HIS A 61 2.82 2.76 8.50
N ALA A 62 3.31 3.84 9.10
CA ALA A 62 4.72 3.97 9.47
C ALA A 62 4.83 4.77 10.76
N ARG A 63 4.97 4.09 11.88
CA ARG A 63 5.04 4.71 13.20
C ARG A 63 6.15 5.75 13.24
N GLY A 64 5.81 6.96 13.70
CA GLY A 64 6.73 8.09 13.77
C GLY A 64 6.80 8.93 12.51
N TYR A 65 6.23 8.46 11.39
CA TYR A 65 6.30 9.16 10.10
C TYR A 65 4.92 9.44 9.49
N ASN A 66 3.84 9.00 10.15
CA ASN A 66 2.49 9.15 9.60
C ASN A 66 2.08 10.61 9.37
N ALA A 67 2.54 11.52 10.22
CA ALA A 67 2.13 12.92 10.16
C ALA A 67 2.61 13.65 8.92
N ASN A 68 3.75 13.22 8.34
CA ASN A 68 4.40 13.93 7.23
C ASN A 68 4.66 13.06 6.00
N SER A 69 3.97 11.92 5.86
CA SER A 69 4.17 11.00 4.75
C SER A 69 2.87 10.59 4.08
N LEU A 70 3.00 10.14 2.82
CA LEU A 70 1.98 9.35 2.16
C LEU A 70 2.37 7.88 2.22
N GLY A 71 1.43 7.02 2.58
CA GLY A 71 1.61 5.58 2.55
C GLY A 71 1.10 5.00 1.26
N VAL A 72 1.98 4.33 0.51
CA VAL A 72 1.63 3.65 -0.73
C VAL A 72 1.92 2.17 -0.54
N CYS A 73 0.91 1.34 -0.71
CA CYS A 73 1.05 -0.11 -0.63
C CYS A 73 0.88 -0.72 -2.01
N TYR A 74 1.78 -1.60 -2.42
CA TYR A 74 1.58 -2.35 -3.67
C TYR A 74 1.20 -3.79 -3.38
N GLU A 75 0.39 -4.36 -4.27
CA GLU A 75 -0.03 -5.75 -4.19
C GLU A 75 1.15 -6.66 -4.53
N GLY A 76 1.55 -7.53 -3.59
CA GLY A 76 2.66 -8.46 -3.78
C GLY A 76 3.64 -8.46 -2.61
N GLY A 77 4.91 -8.65 -2.93
CA GLY A 77 6.00 -8.66 -1.96
C GLY A 77 6.49 -10.06 -1.60
N LEU A 78 5.76 -11.12 -1.97
CA LEU A 78 6.16 -12.51 -1.79
C LEU A 78 6.18 -13.24 -3.14
N ASP A 79 7.16 -14.11 -3.34
CA ASP A 79 7.16 -14.97 -4.53
C ASP A 79 6.11 -16.08 -4.39
N VAL A 80 6.01 -16.95 -5.40
CA VAL A 80 4.99 -18.01 -5.42
C VAL A 80 5.19 -19.05 -4.30
N ASN A 81 6.34 -19.06 -3.68
CA ASN A 81 6.65 -19.93 -2.55
C ASN A 81 6.45 -19.24 -1.18
N GLY A 82 5.98 -17.99 -1.18
CA GLY A 82 5.72 -17.24 0.03
C GLY A 82 6.97 -16.58 0.63
N ARG A 83 8.06 -16.46 -0.12
CA ARG A 83 9.30 -15.82 0.35
C ARG A 83 9.34 -14.35 -0.06
N PRO A 84 9.91 -13.47 0.77
CA PRO A 84 10.06 -12.06 0.39
C PRO A 84 10.82 -11.90 -0.92
N ALA A 85 10.27 -11.08 -1.83
CA ALA A 85 10.86 -10.82 -3.14
C ALA A 85 10.34 -9.51 -3.69
N ASP A 86 11.09 -8.91 -4.62
CA ASP A 86 10.61 -7.77 -5.38
C ASP A 86 9.69 -8.28 -6.50
N THR A 87 8.39 -8.25 -6.25
CA THR A 87 7.37 -8.73 -7.19
C THR A 87 6.70 -7.59 -7.96
N ARG A 88 7.21 -6.36 -7.84
CA ARG A 88 6.59 -5.21 -8.51
C ARG A 88 6.57 -5.42 -10.02
N THR A 89 5.36 -5.33 -10.60
CA THR A 89 5.21 -5.39 -12.05
C THR A 89 5.67 -4.08 -12.68
N LEU A 90 5.95 -4.09 -13.98
CA LEU A 90 6.30 -2.86 -14.69
C LEU A 90 5.18 -1.81 -14.53
N ARG A 91 3.92 -2.23 -14.61
CA ARG A 91 2.77 -1.33 -14.45
C ARG A 91 2.71 -0.73 -13.05
N GLN A 92 3.06 -1.51 -12.02
CA GLN A 92 3.15 -0.97 -10.65
C GLN A 92 4.25 0.06 -10.54
N LYS A 93 5.43 -0.19 -11.11
CA LYS A 93 6.55 0.76 -11.09
C LYS A 93 6.18 2.06 -11.81
N GLU A 94 5.52 1.96 -12.96
CA GLU A 94 5.04 3.14 -13.68
C GLU A 94 4.02 3.93 -12.85
N ALA A 95 3.09 3.26 -12.20
CA ALA A 95 2.08 3.91 -11.35
C ALA A 95 2.74 4.63 -10.17
N MET A 96 3.76 4.02 -9.54
CA MET A 96 4.50 4.65 -8.44
C MET A 96 5.17 5.94 -8.88
N HIS A 97 5.71 5.98 -10.09
CA HIS A 97 6.36 7.18 -10.63
C HIS A 97 5.37 8.33 -10.86
N ARG A 98 4.09 8.03 -11.06
CA ARG A 98 3.07 9.06 -11.29
C ARG A 98 2.50 9.64 -9.99
N LEU A 99 2.81 9.04 -8.86
CA LEU A 99 2.40 9.57 -7.56
C LEU A 99 3.43 10.61 -7.04
#